data_0949b398e589b889bf2585c2f9d527df
#
_entry.id   0949b398e589b889bf2585c2f9d527df
#
_cell.length_a   1.000
_cell.length_b   1.000
_cell.length_c   1.000
_cell.angle_alpha   90.00
_cell.angle_beta   90.00
_cell.angle_gamma   90.00
#
_symmetry.space_group_name_H-M   'P 1'
#
loop_
_entity.id
_entity.type
_entity.pdbx_description
1 polymer ?
#
loop_
_entity_poly.entity_id
_entity_poly.type
_entity_poly.pdbx_seq_one_letter_code
_entity_poly.pdbx_strand_id
1 'polypeptide(L)'
;VTRLARAYNTVAPHSGRILTGGVEATALHKPKRFFGTARGVEEGGSLTIIATALIDTGSRMDEVIFEEFKGTGNMEITLDRNLFQKRIYPALDIQRCNTRKEELLYAPEELKKIWLLRKVLKELNADEAIELLIDRLSKAKSNADFLSSLNPEKA
;
A
#
# COMPACT_ATOMS: atom_id res chain seq x y z
N VAL A 1 5.94 -10.42 -3.82
CA VAL A 1 5.31 -11.52 -3.05
C VAL A 1 4.51 -12.46 -3.95
N THR A 2 3.89 -11.97 -5.02
CA THR A 2 3.12 -12.81 -5.96
C THR A 2 3.97 -13.93 -6.57
N ARG A 3 5.17 -13.61 -7.07
CA ARG A 3 6.08 -14.63 -7.64
C ARG A 3 6.56 -15.64 -6.60
N LEU A 4 6.85 -15.16 -5.38
CA LEU A 4 7.21 -16.03 -4.27
C LEU A 4 6.08 -17.01 -3.93
N ALA A 5 4.85 -16.50 -3.79
CA ALA A 5 3.68 -17.31 -3.50
C ALA A 5 3.40 -18.35 -4.61
N ARG A 6 3.53 -17.96 -5.88
CA ARG A 6 3.42 -18.90 -7.02
C ARG A 6 4.47 -20.01 -6.96
N ALA A 7 5.71 -19.68 -6.64
CA ALA A 7 6.78 -20.68 -6.50
C ALA A 7 6.47 -21.67 -5.36
N TYR A 8 6.02 -21.17 -4.21
CA TYR A 8 5.55 -22.06 -3.12
C TYR A 8 4.35 -22.91 -3.53
N ASN A 9 3.43 -22.36 -4.31
CA ASN A 9 2.27 -23.12 -4.78
C ASN A 9 2.67 -24.27 -5.73
N THR A 10 3.72 -24.06 -6.53
CA THR A 10 4.24 -25.10 -7.45
C THR A 10 4.87 -26.28 -6.71
N VAL A 11 5.52 -26.04 -5.56
CA VAL A 11 6.23 -27.08 -4.82
C VAL A 11 5.43 -27.60 -3.61
N ALA A 12 4.28 -27.00 -3.31
CA ALA A 12 3.44 -27.46 -2.21
C ALA A 12 2.85 -28.85 -2.52
N PRO A 13 2.85 -29.78 -1.55
CA PRO A 13 2.18 -31.05 -1.71
C PRO A 13 0.66 -30.80 -1.82
N HIS A 14 0.00 -31.57 -2.69
CA HIS A 14 -1.45 -31.48 -2.85
C HIS A 14 -2.15 -31.90 -1.56
N SER A 15 -2.76 -30.95 -0.86
CA SER A 15 -3.51 -31.21 0.37
C SER A 15 -4.98 -31.55 0.13
N GLY A 16 -5.45 -31.41 -1.11
CA GLY A 16 -6.85 -31.54 -1.48
C GLY A 16 -7.71 -30.33 -1.10
N ARG A 17 -7.11 -29.27 -0.53
CA ARG A 17 -7.79 -28.02 -0.18
C ARG A 17 -7.25 -26.90 -1.08
N ILE A 18 -7.88 -26.74 -2.22
CA ILE A 18 -7.51 -25.75 -3.20
C ILE A 18 -8.42 -24.52 -3.02
N LEU A 19 -7.82 -23.34 -2.87
CA LEU A 19 -8.51 -22.06 -2.89
C LEU A 19 -8.89 -21.70 -4.32
N THR A 20 -9.79 -20.76 -4.48
CA THR A 20 -10.12 -20.19 -5.80
C THR A 20 -8.84 -19.79 -6.56
N GLY A 21 -8.79 -20.00 -7.86
CA GLY A 21 -7.60 -19.68 -8.67
C GLY A 21 -6.47 -20.72 -8.63
N GLY A 22 -6.72 -21.90 -8.07
CA GLY A 22 -5.74 -23.01 -8.07
C GLY A 22 -4.61 -22.85 -7.06
N VAL A 23 -4.83 -22.10 -5.96
CA VAL A 23 -3.86 -21.92 -4.88
C VAL A 23 -4.08 -22.99 -3.83
N GLU A 24 -3.05 -23.80 -3.54
CA GLU A 24 -3.06 -24.70 -2.40
C GLU A 24 -3.14 -23.93 -1.07
N ALA A 25 -4.08 -24.27 -0.20
CA ALA A 25 -4.30 -23.55 1.05
C ALA A 25 -3.05 -23.48 1.93
N THR A 26 -2.21 -24.52 1.91
CA THR A 26 -0.97 -24.61 2.69
C THR A 26 0.20 -23.89 2.05
N ALA A 27 0.17 -23.61 0.75
CA ALA A 27 1.26 -22.97 0.01
C ALA A 27 1.60 -21.57 0.52
N LEU A 28 0.58 -20.82 0.97
CA LEU A 28 0.75 -19.46 1.41
C LEU A 28 1.24 -19.31 2.87
N HIS A 29 1.24 -20.37 3.67
CA HIS A 29 1.62 -20.28 5.09
C HIS A 29 3.04 -19.76 5.30
N LYS A 30 4.03 -20.33 4.61
CA LYS A 30 5.43 -19.89 4.75
C LYS A 30 5.66 -18.47 4.24
N PRO A 31 5.21 -18.09 3.02
CA PRO A 31 5.29 -16.72 2.54
C PRO A 31 4.59 -15.70 3.45
N LYS A 32 3.39 -16.00 3.95
CA LYS A 32 2.66 -15.12 4.89
C LYS A 32 3.42 -14.97 6.22
N ARG A 33 3.92 -16.09 6.77
CA ARG A 33 4.73 -16.06 7.99
C ARG A 33 5.99 -15.21 7.81
N PHE A 34 6.69 -15.38 6.69
CA PHE A 34 7.86 -14.57 6.36
C PHE A 34 7.50 -13.09 6.28
N PHE A 35 6.47 -12.72 5.53
CA PHE A 35 6.04 -11.32 5.41
C PHE A 35 5.56 -10.74 6.74
N GLY A 36 4.94 -11.55 7.58
CA GLY A 36 4.49 -11.16 8.93
C GLY A 36 5.60 -11.04 9.97
N THR A 37 6.89 -11.28 9.62
CA THR A 37 8.01 -11.09 10.55
C THR A 37 8.48 -9.63 10.67
N ALA A 38 8.01 -8.74 9.79
CA ALA A 38 8.30 -7.32 9.86
C ALA A 38 7.84 -6.73 11.20
N ARG A 39 8.78 -6.18 11.98
CA ARG A 39 8.52 -5.66 13.32
C ARG A 39 9.63 -4.79 13.87
N GLY A 40 9.32 -3.97 14.87
CA GLY A 40 10.33 -3.43 15.79
C GLY A 40 10.82 -4.53 16.75
N VAL A 41 12.10 -4.52 17.08
CA VAL A 41 12.73 -5.47 17.99
C VAL A 41 12.93 -4.80 19.35
N GLU A 42 12.59 -5.50 20.46
CA GLU A 42 12.67 -4.93 21.81
C GLU A 42 14.09 -4.51 22.19
N GLU A 43 15.09 -5.26 21.75
CA GLU A 43 16.51 -4.98 22.00
C GLU A 43 17.09 -3.86 21.11
N GLY A 44 16.24 -3.23 20.29
CA GLY A 44 16.59 -2.16 19.37
C GLY A 44 16.67 -2.59 17.91
N GLY A 45 16.42 -1.64 17.01
CA GLY A 45 16.35 -1.88 15.58
C GLY A 45 14.97 -2.33 15.11
N SER A 46 14.88 -2.58 13.80
CA SER A 46 13.64 -3.04 13.17
C SER A 46 13.92 -3.86 11.91
N LEU A 47 13.00 -4.77 11.58
CA LEU A 47 12.97 -5.44 10.30
C LEU A 47 11.84 -4.83 9.45
N THR A 48 12.23 -4.17 8.36
CA THR A 48 11.29 -3.66 7.35
C THR A 48 11.31 -4.56 6.13
N ILE A 49 10.13 -4.97 5.65
CA ILE A 49 9.98 -5.78 4.45
C ILE A 49 9.18 -4.98 3.42
N ILE A 50 9.80 -4.71 2.27
CA ILE A 50 9.15 -4.11 1.11
C ILE A 50 8.89 -5.21 0.09
N ALA A 51 7.64 -5.42 -0.27
CA ALA A 51 7.25 -6.46 -1.21
C ALA A 51 6.32 -5.88 -2.30
N THR A 52 6.49 -6.39 -3.52
CA THR A 52 5.60 -6.07 -4.64
C THR A 52 4.57 -7.18 -4.82
N ALA A 53 3.32 -6.80 -5.02
CA ALA A 53 2.24 -7.68 -5.40
C ALA A 53 1.70 -7.26 -6.78
N LEU A 54 1.39 -8.25 -7.62
CA LEU A 54 0.79 -7.99 -8.93
C LEU A 54 -0.73 -7.92 -8.78
N ILE A 55 -1.33 -6.90 -9.38
CA ILE A 55 -2.78 -6.70 -9.47
C ILE A 55 -3.17 -6.51 -10.94
N ASP A 56 -4.44 -6.73 -11.26
CA ASP A 56 -5.01 -6.50 -12.60
C ASP A 56 -4.26 -7.26 -13.71
N THR A 57 -3.78 -8.46 -13.42
CA THR A 57 -3.05 -9.32 -14.37
C THR A 57 -3.97 -10.20 -15.21
N GLY A 58 -5.27 -10.23 -14.90
CA GLY A 58 -6.23 -11.18 -15.44
C GLY A 58 -6.09 -12.60 -14.89
N SER A 59 -5.16 -12.84 -13.96
CA SER A 59 -4.95 -14.13 -13.31
C SER A 59 -5.72 -14.22 -12.00
N ARG A 60 -6.66 -15.14 -11.90
CA ARG A 60 -7.40 -15.41 -10.68
C ARG A 60 -6.50 -15.82 -9.52
N MET A 61 -5.40 -16.50 -9.82
CA MET A 61 -4.40 -16.85 -8.80
C MET A 61 -3.75 -15.63 -8.19
N ASP A 62 -3.40 -14.61 -8.99
CA ASP A 62 -2.77 -13.39 -8.50
C ASP A 62 -3.72 -12.57 -7.63
N GLU A 63 -5.00 -12.53 -7.99
CA GLU A 63 -6.05 -11.89 -7.18
C GLU A 63 -6.15 -12.54 -5.80
N VAL A 64 -6.22 -13.89 -5.76
CA VAL A 64 -6.27 -14.62 -4.47
C VAL A 64 -5.02 -14.37 -3.65
N ILE A 65 -3.84 -14.44 -4.26
CA ILE A 65 -2.58 -14.16 -3.57
C ILE A 65 -2.60 -12.74 -3.01
N PHE A 66 -3.00 -11.75 -3.79
CA PHE A 66 -3.08 -10.35 -3.35
C PHE A 66 -3.99 -10.20 -2.13
N GLU A 67 -5.22 -10.72 -2.19
CA GLU A 67 -6.17 -10.64 -1.07
C GLU A 67 -5.66 -11.34 0.19
N GLU A 68 -4.98 -12.48 0.03
CA GLU A 68 -4.39 -13.23 1.16
C GLU A 68 -3.24 -12.48 1.84
N PHE A 69 -2.49 -11.64 1.13
CA PHE A 69 -1.40 -10.83 1.69
C PHE A 69 -1.83 -9.43 2.16
N LYS A 70 -2.91 -8.89 1.60
CA LYS A 70 -3.43 -7.55 1.91
C LYS A 70 -3.67 -7.34 3.42
N GLY A 71 -4.11 -8.37 4.11
CA GLY A 71 -4.32 -8.33 5.57
C GLY A 71 -3.03 -8.37 6.41
N THR A 72 -1.87 -8.66 5.82
CA THR A 72 -0.61 -8.88 6.54
C THR A 72 0.29 -7.64 6.57
N GLY A 73 0.22 -6.79 5.55
CA GLY A 73 1.04 -5.58 5.45
C GLY A 73 0.56 -4.44 6.35
N ASN A 74 1.47 -3.56 6.74
CA ASN A 74 1.18 -2.35 7.52
C ASN A 74 0.86 -1.15 6.63
N MET A 75 1.34 -1.16 5.39
CA MET A 75 1.18 -0.10 4.41
C MET A 75 0.95 -0.70 3.02
N GLU A 76 0.04 -0.12 2.28
CA GLU A 76 -0.25 -0.44 0.88
C GLU A 76 -0.04 0.78 0.01
N ILE A 77 0.79 0.64 -1.02
CA ILE A 77 0.99 1.66 -2.06
C ILE A 77 0.48 1.07 -3.36
N THR A 78 -0.55 1.68 -3.92
CA THR A 78 -1.16 1.27 -5.19
C THR A 78 -0.60 2.13 -6.32
N LEU A 79 -0.07 1.48 -7.36
CA LEU A 79 0.34 2.14 -8.60
C LEU A 79 -0.80 2.09 -9.62
N ASP A 80 -0.98 3.16 -10.37
CA ASP A 80 -2.00 3.25 -11.42
C ASP A 80 -1.37 3.26 -12.81
N ARG A 81 -1.92 2.40 -13.70
CA ARG A 81 -1.42 2.27 -15.07
C ARG A 81 -1.76 3.48 -15.94
N ASN A 82 -2.91 4.14 -15.70
CA ASN A 82 -3.31 5.30 -16.49
C ASN A 82 -2.40 6.48 -16.20
N LEU A 83 -2.05 6.71 -14.93
CA LEU A 83 -1.07 7.72 -14.53
C LEU A 83 0.29 7.47 -15.19
N PHE A 84 0.74 6.21 -15.19
CA PHE A 84 1.96 5.82 -15.89
C PHE A 84 1.90 6.11 -17.40
N GLN A 85 0.80 5.80 -18.06
CA GLN A 85 0.60 6.07 -19.50
C GLN A 85 0.60 7.57 -19.80
N LYS A 86 0.03 8.38 -18.90
CA LYS A 86 0.04 9.85 -18.97
C LYS A 86 1.36 10.48 -18.58
N ARG A 87 2.38 9.67 -18.20
CA ARG A 87 3.69 10.15 -17.75
C ARG A 87 3.64 11.00 -16.47
N ILE A 88 2.64 10.80 -15.62
CA ILE A 88 2.52 11.42 -14.32
C ILE A 88 3.30 10.55 -13.32
N TYR A 89 4.32 11.10 -12.67
CA TYR A 89 5.18 10.40 -11.73
C TYR A 89 5.32 11.15 -10.41
N PRO A 90 5.29 10.44 -9.28
CA PRO A 90 5.10 8.99 -9.13
C PRO A 90 3.67 8.58 -9.51
N ALA A 91 3.52 7.48 -10.24
CA ALA A 91 2.22 6.99 -10.72
C ALA A 91 1.44 6.30 -9.58
N LEU A 92 1.16 7.04 -8.52
CA LEU A 92 0.49 6.57 -7.30
C LEU A 92 -1.00 6.92 -7.32
N ASP A 93 -1.84 5.92 -7.14
CA ASP A 93 -3.24 6.14 -6.79
C ASP A 93 -3.34 6.42 -5.28
N ILE A 94 -3.32 7.72 -4.93
CA ILE A 94 -3.32 8.18 -3.53
C ILE A 94 -4.57 7.74 -2.79
N GLN A 95 -5.69 7.64 -3.49
CA GLN A 95 -6.98 7.29 -2.88
C GLN A 95 -7.04 5.82 -2.44
N ARG A 96 -6.27 4.96 -3.14
CA ARG A 96 -6.17 3.52 -2.84
C ARG A 96 -4.98 3.17 -1.95
N CYS A 97 -4.08 4.13 -1.69
CA CYS A 97 -2.99 3.95 -0.74
C CYS A 97 -3.52 4.00 0.70
N ASN A 98 -2.99 3.14 1.56
CA ASN A 98 -3.42 3.07 2.95
C ASN A 98 -2.25 2.75 3.90
N THR A 99 -2.32 3.27 5.11
CA THR A 99 -1.37 3.00 6.21
C THR A 99 -2.17 2.63 7.45
N ARG A 100 -1.84 1.49 8.06
CA ARG A 100 -2.48 1.05 9.30
C ARG A 100 -1.91 1.78 10.49
N LYS A 101 -2.75 2.05 11.48
CA LYS A 101 -2.36 2.67 12.76
C LYS A 101 -1.51 3.93 12.57
N GLU A 102 -1.90 4.76 11.63
CA GLU A 102 -1.18 6.01 11.33
C GLU A 102 -1.12 6.97 12.53
N GLU A 103 -2.05 6.82 13.48
CA GLU A 103 -2.05 7.52 14.75
C GLU A 103 -0.82 7.26 15.62
N LEU A 104 -0.08 6.19 15.35
CA LEU A 104 1.20 5.89 16.01
C LEU A 104 2.40 6.56 15.34
N LEU A 105 2.21 7.12 14.13
CA LEU A 105 3.27 7.69 13.30
C LEU A 105 3.30 9.22 13.33
N TYR A 106 2.19 9.85 13.65
CA TYR A 106 2.02 11.29 13.57
C TYR A 106 1.53 11.88 14.89
N ALA A 107 1.93 13.13 15.17
CA ALA A 107 1.33 13.88 16.25
C ALA A 107 -0.17 14.15 15.96
N PRO A 108 -1.03 14.27 16.98
CA PRO A 108 -2.49 14.44 16.78
C PRO A 108 -2.85 15.61 15.87
N GLU A 109 -2.11 16.71 15.91
CA GLU A 109 -2.36 17.89 15.09
C GLU A 109 -1.95 17.67 13.62
N GLU A 110 -0.88 16.92 13.37
CA GLU A 110 -0.47 16.54 12.02
C GLU A 110 -1.49 15.57 11.43
N LEU A 111 -1.93 14.61 12.22
CA LEU A 111 -2.92 13.61 11.80
C LEU A 111 -4.25 14.26 11.34
N LYS A 112 -4.74 15.26 12.08
CA LYS A 112 -5.92 16.05 11.69
C LYS A 112 -5.74 16.70 10.31
N LYS A 113 -4.58 17.27 10.05
CA LYS A 113 -4.26 17.91 8.76
C LYS A 113 -4.17 16.89 7.63
N ILE A 114 -3.59 15.71 7.88
CA ILE A 114 -3.52 14.61 6.93
C ILE A 114 -4.94 14.11 6.59
N TRP A 115 -5.82 13.98 7.57
CA TRP A 115 -7.20 13.57 7.32
C TRP A 115 -7.99 14.61 6.52
N LEU A 116 -7.77 15.90 6.80
CA LEU A 116 -8.36 16.98 6.01
C LEU A 116 -7.87 16.92 4.56
N LEU A 117 -6.57 16.77 4.35
CA LEU A 117 -5.98 16.61 3.02
C LEU A 117 -6.61 15.42 2.28
N ARG A 118 -6.69 14.26 2.92
CA ARG A 118 -7.32 13.07 2.31
C ARG A 118 -8.78 13.29 1.95
N LYS A 119 -9.52 14.05 2.76
CA LYS A 119 -10.91 14.39 2.45
C LYS A 119 -10.99 15.19 1.15
N VAL A 120 -10.17 16.21 1.00
CA VAL A 120 -10.10 17.02 -0.23
C VAL A 120 -9.69 16.17 -1.44
N LEU A 121 -8.64 15.34 -1.29
CA LEU A 121 -8.16 14.50 -2.39
C LEU A 121 -9.18 13.43 -2.84
N LYS A 122 -10.09 13.00 -1.96
CA LYS A 122 -11.17 12.06 -2.31
C LYS A 122 -12.26 12.65 -3.21
N GLU A 123 -12.40 13.96 -3.23
CA GLU A 123 -13.38 14.66 -4.08
C GLU A 123 -12.88 14.83 -5.52
N LEU A 124 -11.59 14.64 -5.75
CA LEU A 124 -10.93 14.73 -7.05
C LEU A 124 -10.84 13.35 -7.71
N ASN A 125 -10.62 13.33 -9.03
CA ASN A 125 -10.21 12.09 -9.68
C ASN A 125 -8.73 11.77 -9.39
N ALA A 126 -8.27 10.55 -9.75
CA ALA A 126 -6.92 10.10 -9.40
C ALA A 126 -5.82 10.97 -10.01
N ASP A 127 -6.01 11.46 -11.24
CA ASP A 127 -5.06 12.30 -11.95
C ASP A 127 -4.93 13.66 -11.26
N GLU A 128 -6.06 14.33 -11.03
CA GLU A 128 -6.11 15.63 -10.36
C GLU A 128 -5.56 15.58 -8.94
N ALA A 129 -5.87 14.51 -8.21
CA ALA A 129 -5.40 14.33 -6.84
C ALA A 129 -3.87 14.25 -6.76
N ILE A 130 -3.24 13.45 -7.64
CA ILE A 130 -1.78 13.30 -7.63
C ILE A 130 -1.09 14.56 -8.15
N GLU A 131 -1.60 15.20 -9.21
CA GLU A 131 -1.03 16.43 -9.76
C GLU A 131 -1.11 17.57 -8.75
N LEU A 132 -2.25 17.75 -8.07
CA LEU A 132 -2.40 18.73 -7.00
C LEU A 132 -1.38 18.48 -5.89
N LEU A 133 -1.22 17.23 -5.48
CA LEU A 133 -0.28 16.89 -4.41
C LEU A 133 1.17 17.15 -4.81
N ILE A 134 1.56 16.77 -6.03
CA ILE A 134 2.91 17.03 -6.56
C ILE A 134 3.18 18.53 -6.62
N ASP A 135 2.24 19.32 -7.17
CA ASP A 135 2.39 20.78 -7.24
C ASP A 135 2.58 21.41 -5.87
N ARG A 136 1.77 21.02 -4.89
CA ARG A 136 1.85 21.56 -3.53
C ARG A 136 3.11 21.13 -2.78
N LEU A 137 3.50 19.86 -2.91
CA LEU A 137 4.72 19.35 -2.29
C LEU A 137 5.98 19.97 -2.90
N SER A 138 6.01 20.21 -4.21
CA SER A 138 7.16 20.82 -4.88
C SER A 138 7.45 22.27 -4.43
N LYS A 139 6.43 22.96 -3.92
CA LYS A 139 6.52 24.33 -3.39
C LYS A 139 6.89 24.39 -1.92
N ALA A 140 6.80 23.28 -1.21
CA ALA A 140 7.11 23.18 0.21
C ALA A 140 8.56 22.77 0.44
N LYS A 141 9.20 23.32 1.47
CA LYS A 141 10.59 22.99 1.84
C LYS A 141 10.72 21.66 2.59
N SER A 142 9.65 21.25 3.24
CA SER A 142 9.57 20.00 4.01
C SER A 142 8.12 19.56 4.18
N ASN A 143 7.92 18.31 4.64
CA ASN A 143 6.57 17.81 4.97
C ASN A 143 5.91 18.65 6.08
N ALA A 144 6.67 19.10 7.08
CA ALA A 144 6.16 19.95 8.14
C ALA A 144 5.69 21.32 7.62
N ASP A 145 6.45 21.91 6.69
CA ASP A 145 6.09 23.16 6.00
C ASP A 145 4.82 22.98 5.17
N PHE A 146 4.74 21.89 4.40
CA PHE A 146 3.55 21.53 3.64
C PHE A 146 2.32 21.37 4.54
N LEU A 147 2.41 20.57 5.61
CA LEU A 147 1.30 20.37 6.54
C LEU A 147 0.90 21.67 7.25
N SER A 148 1.86 22.59 7.50
CA SER A 148 1.57 23.89 8.08
C SER A 148 0.81 24.82 7.15
N SER A 149 0.99 24.64 5.84
CA SER A 149 0.28 25.43 4.82
C SER A 149 -1.19 24.99 4.62
N LEU A 150 -1.57 23.83 5.12
CA LEU A 150 -2.95 23.33 5.08
C LEU A 150 -3.78 24.03 6.15
N ASN A 151 -4.64 24.94 5.73
CA ASN A 151 -5.51 25.71 6.62
C ASN A 151 -6.89 25.06 6.71
N PRO A 152 -7.35 24.62 7.88
CA PRO A 152 -8.67 24.00 8.06
C PRO A 152 -9.85 24.94 7.76
N GLU A 153 -9.63 26.25 7.73
CA GLU A 153 -10.67 27.26 7.49
C GLU A 153 -10.96 27.56 6.02
N LYS A 154 -10.23 26.93 5.08
CA LYS A 154 -10.39 27.15 3.62
C LYS A 154 -10.73 25.87 2.83
N ALA A 155 -11.14 24.81 3.52
CA ALA A 155 -11.51 23.53 2.89
C ALA A 155 -13.01 23.27 2.99
#